data_ae22815585373a80ca765669f93621c7
#
_entry.id   ae22815585373a80ca765669f93621c7
#
_cell.length_a   1.000
_cell.length_b   1.000
_cell.length_c   1.000
_cell.angle_alpha   90.00
_cell.angle_beta   90.00
_cell.angle_gamma   90.00
#
_symmetry.space_group_name_H-M   'P 1'
#
loop_
_entity.id
_entity.type
_entity.pdbx_description
1 polymer ?
#
loop_
_entity_poly.entity_id
_entity_poly.type
_entity_poly.pdbx_seq_one_letter_code
_entity_poly.pdbx_strand_id
1 'polypeptide(L)'
;FDGSRLRLKRASLLLFAKNPSKWHPRLQVRILRINGTEIKSGEDFNVVKDEEVTDNIVRLIESSWELLLPHLTETRFSKDAIFRTQIIYPELACREALINAIAHRDYSIEGRGIEVHVFLDRLEIISPGGLLSSIKIDDLKKQKGVHQSRNSLVTRVLREIGYMRELGEGIRRIYDLMNSNDLASPDLYSDNNVFGIILYHKYIYSKEEKIWLDSFEKYDLTREQKIVVLLGYNEHVISAQEIWDAVGIVDTDEYRQLLESLQKQGILYRSVSRSKGNVIARNKKISKKSVPRFSIKNPRDVSIDAVPDENPDDTEYAKIYVGNIPYDSNESELIEIFNQFGDVAHVSIPINNETGMSRGYAFIEFDRLESANRAIQESGRIF
;
A
#
# COMPACT_ATOMS: atom_id res chain seq x y z
N PHE A 1 22.06 44.14 11.45
CA PHE A 1 22.53 45.55 11.38
C PHE A 1 23.96 45.56 11.92
N ASP A 2 24.92 45.80 11.06
CA ASP A 2 26.30 46.06 11.45
C ASP A 2 26.55 47.56 11.28
N GLY A 3 26.36 48.26 12.35
CA GLY A 3 26.67 49.69 12.64
C GLY A 3 26.46 50.77 11.60
N SER A 4 26.37 50.50 10.30
CA SER A 4 26.10 51.50 9.25
C SER A 4 25.75 50.97 7.88
N ARG A 5 25.72 49.65 7.68
CA ARG A 5 25.40 49.05 6.35
C ARG A 5 24.36 47.97 6.46
N LEU A 6 23.30 48.10 5.66
CA LEU A 6 22.29 47.08 5.49
C LEU A 6 22.93 45.90 4.71
N ARG A 7 23.03 44.72 5.32
CA ARG A 7 23.49 43.51 4.65
C ARG A 7 22.30 42.60 4.38
N LEU A 8 22.04 42.34 3.11
CA LEU A 8 21.02 41.35 2.70
C LEU A 8 21.53 39.94 2.88
N LYS A 9 20.71 39.06 3.41
CA LYS A 9 21.01 37.63 3.42
C LYS A 9 20.87 37.04 2.00
N ARG A 10 21.69 36.05 1.63
CA ARG A 10 21.60 35.35 0.34
C ARG A 10 20.18 34.84 0.07
N ALA A 11 19.48 34.33 1.07
CA ALA A 11 18.09 33.90 0.97
C ALA A 11 17.15 34.99 0.46
N SER A 12 17.34 36.27 0.85
CA SER A 12 16.51 37.37 0.38
C SER A 12 16.71 37.65 -1.11
N LEU A 13 17.96 37.49 -1.62
CA LEU A 13 18.24 37.62 -3.05
C LEU A 13 17.64 36.48 -3.86
N LEU A 14 17.74 35.24 -3.36
CA LEU A 14 17.16 34.08 -4.01
C LEU A 14 15.63 34.13 -4.05
N LEU A 15 14.99 34.62 -2.98
CA LEU A 15 13.54 34.67 -2.86
C LEU A 15 12.89 35.84 -3.61
N PHE A 16 13.55 37.03 -3.68
CA PHE A 16 12.86 38.26 -4.08
C PHE A 16 13.60 39.13 -5.11
N ALA A 17 14.83 38.76 -5.53
CA ALA A 17 15.53 39.56 -6.53
C ALA A 17 14.79 39.54 -7.87
N LYS A 18 14.71 40.69 -8.55
CA LYS A 18 14.13 40.77 -9.92
C LYS A 18 14.98 40.04 -10.96
N ASN A 19 16.28 40.00 -10.78
CA ASN A 19 17.22 39.25 -11.62
C ASN A 19 18.15 38.42 -10.76
N PRO A 20 17.71 37.22 -10.34
CA PRO A 20 18.49 36.36 -9.48
C PRO A 20 19.73 35.77 -10.15
N SER A 21 19.74 35.61 -11.48
CA SER A 21 20.88 35.07 -12.25
C SER A 21 22.15 35.92 -12.09
N LYS A 22 22.01 37.21 -11.76
CA LYS A 22 23.14 38.07 -11.42
C LYS A 22 23.90 37.61 -10.18
N TRP A 23 23.21 36.92 -9.28
CA TRP A 23 23.72 36.48 -7.96
C TRP A 23 23.90 34.97 -7.89
N HIS A 24 23.14 34.25 -8.69
CA HIS A 24 23.16 32.78 -8.79
C HIS A 24 22.84 32.38 -10.24
N PRO A 25 23.86 32.20 -11.10
CA PRO A 25 23.68 32.02 -12.56
C PRO A 25 22.79 30.83 -12.93
N ARG A 26 22.77 29.79 -12.13
CA ARG A 26 21.96 28.56 -12.36
C ARG A 26 20.77 28.43 -11.40
N LEU A 27 20.18 29.56 -10.98
CA LEU A 27 18.89 29.53 -10.29
C LEU A 27 17.79 29.32 -11.35
N GLN A 28 17.67 28.08 -11.76
CA GLN A 28 16.78 27.66 -12.87
C GLN A 28 16.26 26.24 -12.65
N VAL A 29 15.14 25.95 -13.33
CA VAL A 29 14.64 24.59 -13.55
C VAL A 29 14.69 24.34 -15.05
N ARG A 30 15.33 23.25 -15.46
CA ARG A 30 15.41 22.78 -16.84
C ARG A 30 14.55 21.56 -17.00
N ILE A 31 13.65 21.55 -17.98
CA ILE A 31 12.71 20.47 -18.25
C ILE A 31 13.07 19.83 -19.58
N LEU A 32 13.38 18.53 -19.54
CA LEU A 32 13.70 17.72 -20.70
C LEU A 32 12.56 16.73 -20.95
N ARG A 33 11.98 16.75 -22.14
CA ARG A 33 11.06 15.70 -22.61
C ARG A 33 11.82 14.68 -23.43
N ILE A 34 11.83 13.43 -22.96
CA ILE A 34 12.58 12.32 -23.57
C ILE A 34 11.60 11.36 -24.23
N ASN A 35 11.79 11.05 -25.51
CA ASN A 35 11.03 10.05 -26.24
C ASN A 35 11.67 8.67 -26.05
N GLY A 36 11.49 8.10 -24.88
CA GLY A 36 12.07 6.82 -24.47
C GLY A 36 12.13 6.68 -22.95
N THR A 37 12.71 5.60 -22.50
CA THR A 37 12.95 5.30 -21.09
C THR A 37 14.38 5.64 -20.64
N GLU A 38 15.24 6.04 -21.58
CA GLU A 38 16.64 6.43 -21.35
C GLU A 38 17.00 7.61 -22.24
N ILE A 39 17.94 8.44 -21.82
CA ILE A 39 18.51 9.51 -22.67
C ILE A 39 19.56 8.88 -23.59
N LYS A 40 19.35 9.04 -24.88
CA LYS A 40 20.28 8.60 -25.91
C LYS A 40 21.09 9.76 -26.48
N SER A 41 22.28 9.47 -27.00
CA SER A 41 23.20 10.46 -27.61
C SER A 41 23.53 10.10 -29.05
N GLY A 42 24.15 11.04 -29.78
CA GLY A 42 24.55 10.84 -31.19
C GLY A 42 23.35 10.77 -32.12
N GLU A 43 23.39 9.86 -33.09
CA GLU A 43 22.32 9.71 -34.10
C GLU A 43 20.97 9.29 -33.49
N ASP A 44 20.99 8.62 -32.34
CA ASP A 44 19.81 8.17 -31.60
C ASP A 44 19.26 9.21 -30.61
N PHE A 45 19.73 10.46 -30.67
CA PHE A 45 19.32 11.51 -29.74
C PHE A 45 17.80 11.65 -29.69
N ASN A 46 17.23 11.55 -28.48
CA ASN A 46 15.79 11.40 -28.27
C ASN A 46 15.18 12.42 -27.31
N VAL A 47 15.92 13.50 -26.99
CA VAL A 47 15.33 14.63 -26.25
C VAL A 47 14.56 15.49 -27.26
N VAL A 48 13.25 15.49 -27.12
CA VAL A 48 12.32 16.18 -28.06
C VAL A 48 11.98 17.59 -27.65
N LYS A 49 12.18 17.93 -26.35
CA LYS A 49 12.09 19.29 -25.84
C LYS A 49 13.11 19.52 -24.75
N ASP A 50 13.63 20.72 -24.70
CA ASP A 50 14.61 21.23 -23.76
C ASP A 50 14.24 22.67 -23.43
N GLU A 51 13.62 22.88 -22.30
CA GLU A 51 13.04 24.16 -21.89
C GLU A 51 13.59 24.52 -20.51
N GLU A 52 13.87 25.80 -20.27
CA GLU A 52 14.36 26.25 -18.96
C GLU A 52 13.63 27.51 -18.47
N VAL A 53 13.48 27.57 -17.17
CA VAL A 53 12.92 28.71 -16.46
C VAL A 53 13.93 29.23 -15.46
N THR A 54 14.17 30.53 -15.49
CA THR A 54 15.03 31.24 -14.55
C THR A 54 14.24 32.36 -13.91
N ASP A 55 14.07 32.33 -12.60
CA ASP A 55 13.41 33.37 -11.82
C ASP A 55 13.84 33.30 -10.35
N ASN A 56 13.39 34.23 -9.51
CA ASN A 56 13.49 34.06 -8.05
C ASN A 56 12.64 32.88 -7.57
N ILE A 57 13.00 32.34 -6.41
CA ILE A 57 12.42 31.07 -5.92
C ILE A 57 10.87 31.10 -5.90
N VAL A 58 10.25 32.20 -5.49
CA VAL A 58 8.79 32.32 -5.37
C VAL A 58 8.13 32.18 -6.74
N ARG A 59 8.66 32.86 -7.75
CA ARG A 59 8.14 32.79 -9.13
C ARG A 59 8.58 31.49 -9.82
N LEU A 60 9.79 31.04 -9.55
CA LEU A 60 10.35 29.84 -10.16
C LEU A 60 9.46 28.62 -9.94
N ILE A 61 8.81 28.49 -8.76
CA ILE A 61 7.88 27.43 -8.46
C ILE A 61 6.70 27.42 -9.43
N GLU A 62 6.02 28.56 -9.58
CA GLU A 62 4.84 28.64 -10.47
C GLU A 62 5.22 28.54 -11.94
N SER A 63 6.23 29.29 -12.39
CA SER A 63 6.65 29.27 -13.79
C SER A 63 7.18 27.89 -14.22
N SER A 64 7.87 27.17 -13.32
CA SER A 64 8.31 25.81 -13.60
C SER A 64 7.15 24.82 -13.62
N TRP A 65 6.14 25.02 -12.76
CA TRP A 65 4.93 24.20 -12.78
C TRP A 65 4.12 24.41 -14.06
N GLU A 66 3.89 25.64 -14.45
CA GLU A 66 3.19 25.98 -15.70
C GLU A 66 3.88 25.36 -16.94
N LEU A 67 5.22 25.36 -16.94
CA LEU A 67 6.01 24.76 -18.01
C LEU A 67 5.98 23.22 -17.98
N LEU A 68 5.97 22.61 -16.79
CA LEU A 68 5.98 21.16 -16.60
C LEU A 68 4.61 20.52 -16.89
N LEU A 69 3.53 21.17 -16.48
CA LEU A 69 2.16 20.62 -16.51
C LEU A 69 1.74 20.04 -17.87
N PRO A 70 1.99 20.68 -19.01
CA PRO A 70 1.66 20.13 -20.34
C PRO A 70 2.36 18.80 -20.63
N HIS A 71 3.54 18.56 -20.06
CA HIS A 71 4.30 17.33 -20.26
C HIS A 71 3.80 16.16 -19.41
N LEU A 72 3.01 16.44 -18.36
CA LEU A 72 2.43 15.45 -17.46
C LEU A 72 1.03 15.01 -17.92
N THR A 73 0.54 15.52 -19.04
CA THR A 73 -0.80 15.24 -19.54
C THR A 73 -0.77 14.21 -20.67
N GLU A 74 -1.79 13.37 -20.71
CA GLU A 74 -2.09 12.47 -21.82
C GLU A 74 -3.49 12.75 -22.34
N THR A 75 -3.63 12.81 -23.67
CA THR A 75 -4.95 12.95 -24.31
C THR A 75 -5.48 11.57 -24.64
N ARG A 76 -6.58 11.18 -24.01
CA ARG A 76 -7.26 9.91 -24.27
C ARG A 76 -8.60 10.14 -24.91
N PHE A 77 -8.96 9.26 -25.87
CA PHE A 77 -10.29 9.20 -26.44
C PHE A 77 -11.22 8.49 -25.46
N SER A 78 -12.21 9.21 -24.94
CA SER A 78 -13.15 8.64 -23.98
C SER A 78 -14.23 7.82 -24.68
N LYS A 79 -14.93 6.96 -23.92
CA LYS A 79 -16.05 6.14 -24.43
C LYS A 79 -17.19 6.99 -25.02
N ASP A 80 -17.27 8.25 -24.64
CA ASP A 80 -18.27 9.22 -25.13
C ASP A 80 -17.86 9.91 -26.45
N ALA A 81 -16.84 9.37 -27.14
CA ALA A 81 -16.26 9.90 -28.37
C ALA A 81 -15.69 11.34 -28.22
N ILE A 82 -15.23 11.71 -27.05
CA ILE A 82 -14.62 13.01 -26.75
C ILE A 82 -13.15 12.80 -26.33
N PHE A 83 -12.27 13.64 -26.85
CA PHE A 83 -10.89 13.71 -26.39
C PHE A 83 -10.84 14.40 -25.02
N ARG A 84 -10.31 13.72 -24.03
CA ARG A 84 -10.07 14.29 -22.68
C ARG A 84 -8.58 14.29 -22.39
N THR A 85 -8.05 15.45 -22.01
CA THR A 85 -6.69 15.57 -21.50
C THR A 85 -6.72 15.28 -20.01
N GLN A 86 -5.93 14.32 -19.58
CA GLN A 86 -5.84 13.89 -18.17
C GLN A 86 -4.38 13.89 -17.74
N ILE A 87 -4.13 14.35 -16.52
CA ILE A 87 -2.81 14.23 -15.91
C ILE A 87 -2.59 12.77 -15.53
N ILE A 88 -1.43 12.21 -15.92
CA ILE A 88 -1.06 10.81 -15.68
C ILE A 88 -0.44 10.56 -14.31
N TYR A 89 -0.07 11.62 -13.60
CA TYR A 89 0.47 11.58 -12.25
C TYR A 89 -0.48 12.28 -11.28
N PRO A 90 -0.45 11.95 -9.97
CA PRO A 90 -1.09 12.80 -8.97
C PRO A 90 -0.45 14.19 -8.98
N GLU A 91 -1.20 15.20 -9.39
CA GLU A 91 -0.72 16.57 -9.56
C GLU A 91 0.01 17.09 -8.32
N LEU A 92 -0.60 16.87 -7.14
CA LEU A 92 -0.02 17.29 -5.86
C LEU A 92 1.30 16.59 -5.55
N ALA A 93 1.52 15.33 -5.99
CA ALA A 93 2.77 14.63 -5.78
C ALA A 93 3.90 15.24 -6.62
N CYS A 94 3.63 15.53 -7.89
CA CYS A 94 4.59 16.19 -8.78
C CYS A 94 4.95 17.59 -8.29
N ARG A 95 3.94 18.35 -7.88
CA ARG A 95 4.12 19.72 -7.38
C ARG A 95 4.92 19.73 -6.08
N GLU A 96 4.63 18.82 -5.14
CA GLU A 96 5.39 18.64 -3.90
C GLU A 96 6.85 18.27 -4.18
N ALA A 97 7.11 17.35 -5.13
CA ALA A 97 8.46 16.95 -5.52
C ALA A 97 9.26 18.12 -6.12
N LEU A 98 8.64 18.92 -6.97
CA LEU A 98 9.25 20.12 -7.58
C LEU A 98 9.57 21.18 -6.52
N ILE A 99 8.62 21.49 -5.63
CA ILE A 99 8.81 22.43 -4.53
C ILE A 99 9.94 21.98 -3.61
N ASN A 100 9.98 20.68 -3.26
CA ASN A 100 11.04 20.12 -2.43
C ASN A 100 12.41 20.23 -3.11
N ALA A 101 12.50 19.98 -4.41
CA ALA A 101 13.73 20.13 -5.18
C ALA A 101 14.25 21.57 -5.13
N ILE A 102 13.37 22.58 -5.25
CA ILE A 102 13.71 24.00 -5.16
C ILE A 102 14.05 24.40 -3.71
N ALA A 103 13.24 24.02 -2.73
CA ALA A 103 13.42 24.43 -1.34
C ALA A 103 14.67 23.86 -0.68
N HIS A 104 15.06 22.62 -1.04
CA HIS A 104 16.17 21.90 -0.41
C HIS A 104 17.45 21.85 -1.26
N ARG A 105 17.44 22.47 -2.47
CA ARG A 105 18.61 22.59 -3.33
C ARG A 105 19.84 23.14 -2.56
N ASP A 106 21.01 22.65 -2.87
CA ASP A 106 22.26 23.26 -2.40
C ASP A 106 22.58 24.51 -3.24
N TYR A 107 22.28 25.66 -2.69
CA TYR A 107 22.55 26.96 -3.32
C TYR A 107 24.02 27.38 -3.26
N SER A 108 24.93 26.56 -2.74
CA SER A 108 26.38 26.77 -2.89
C SER A 108 26.89 26.24 -4.23
N ILE A 109 26.14 25.32 -4.86
CA ILE A 109 26.47 24.74 -6.18
C ILE A 109 25.93 25.68 -7.26
N GLU A 110 26.84 26.49 -7.84
CA GLU A 110 26.45 27.51 -8.82
C GLU A 110 26.48 27.01 -10.27
N GLY A 111 27.18 25.91 -10.53
CA GLY A 111 27.41 25.38 -11.89
C GLY A 111 26.27 24.52 -12.45
N ARG A 112 25.29 24.12 -11.64
CA ARG A 112 24.23 23.18 -12.03
C ARG A 112 22.87 23.65 -11.54
N GLY A 113 21.86 23.61 -12.42
CA GLY A 113 20.44 23.87 -12.09
C GLY A 113 19.71 22.63 -11.61
N ILE A 114 18.41 22.79 -11.31
CA ILE A 114 17.50 21.67 -11.12
C ILE A 114 17.13 21.13 -12.50
N GLU A 115 17.11 19.81 -12.65
CA GLU A 115 16.71 19.14 -13.89
C GLU A 115 15.45 18.32 -13.64
N VAL A 116 14.51 18.39 -14.57
CA VAL A 116 13.28 17.61 -14.59
C VAL A 116 13.25 16.83 -15.89
N HIS A 117 13.35 15.51 -15.80
CA HIS A 117 13.34 14.62 -16.95
C HIS A 117 11.98 13.92 -17.04
N VAL A 118 11.27 14.14 -18.15
CA VAL A 118 9.97 13.52 -18.41
C VAL A 118 10.17 12.43 -19.45
N PHE A 119 10.27 11.18 -18.98
CA PHE A 119 10.37 9.97 -19.79
C PHE A 119 8.97 9.44 -20.18
N LEU A 120 8.94 8.38 -20.97
CA LEU A 120 7.69 7.71 -21.33
C LEU A 120 7.06 6.93 -20.17
N ASP A 121 7.85 6.54 -19.17
CA ASP A 121 7.46 5.67 -18.06
C ASP A 121 7.56 6.33 -16.68
N ARG A 122 8.23 7.49 -16.58
CA ARG A 122 8.49 8.16 -15.30
C ARG A 122 8.78 9.64 -15.44
N LEU A 123 8.61 10.35 -14.35
CA LEU A 123 9.08 11.69 -14.08
C LEU A 123 10.24 11.62 -13.11
N GLU A 124 11.38 12.22 -13.44
CA GLU A 124 12.56 12.27 -12.57
C GLU A 124 12.93 13.73 -12.29
N ILE A 125 13.05 14.09 -11.02
CA ILE A 125 13.42 15.45 -10.59
C ILE A 125 14.74 15.36 -9.83
N ILE A 126 15.75 16.07 -10.32
CA ILE A 126 17.13 16.03 -9.85
C ILE A 126 17.51 17.40 -9.32
N SER A 127 17.84 17.48 -8.04
CA SER A 127 18.27 18.71 -7.37
C SER A 127 19.75 18.66 -7.00
N PRO A 128 20.53 19.71 -7.29
CA PRO A 128 21.92 19.80 -6.86
C PRO A 128 22.07 19.78 -5.33
N GLY A 129 22.99 18.94 -4.84
CA GLY A 129 23.28 18.73 -3.42
C GLY A 129 22.65 17.45 -2.89
N GLY A 130 23.47 16.55 -2.33
CA GLY A 130 23.01 15.33 -1.68
C GLY A 130 22.28 15.59 -0.37
N LEU A 131 21.85 14.56 0.31
CA LEU A 131 21.23 14.67 1.64
C LEU A 131 22.19 15.28 2.66
N LEU A 132 21.66 15.93 3.69
CA LEU A 132 22.45 16.34 4.85
C LEU A 132 23.01 15.09 5.53
N SER A 133 24.23 15.17 6.08
CA SER A 133 24.92 14.03 6.69
C SER A 133 24.15 13.34 7.83
N SER A 134 23.24 14.07 8.45
CA SER A 134 22.34 13.59 9.51
C SER A 134 21.11 12.83 8.98
N ILE A 135 20.85 12.84 7.66
CA ILE A 135 19.66 12.24 7.04
C ILE A 135 20.09 11.02 6.21
N LYS A 136 19.55 9.87 6.53
CA LYS A 136 19.72 8.64 5.75
C LYS A 136 18.60 8.48 4.74
N ILE A 137 18.93 8.07 3.52
CA ILE A 137 17.94 7.83 2.48
C ILE A 137 16.91 6.76 2.89
N ASP A 138 17.34 5.76 3.66
CA ASP A 138 16.46 4.72 4.19
C ASP A 138 15.40 5.26 5.15
N ASP A 139 15.70 6.33 5.91
CA ASP A 139 14.72 6.96 6.78
C ASP A 139 13.64 7.68 5.96
N LEU A 140 14.03 8.30 4.83
CA LEU A 140 13.08 8.89 3.89
C LEU A 140 12.23 7.82 3.20
N LYS A 141 12.83 6.72 2.73
CA LYS A 141 12.13 5.59 2.12
C LYS A 141 11.15 4.92 3.08
N LYS A 142 11.50 4.85 4.37
CA LYS A 142 10.63 4.36 5.44
C LYS A 142 9.63 5.42 5.95
N GLN A 143 9.55 6.57 5.27
CA GLN A 143 8.62 7.66 5.55
C GLN A 143 8.72 8.19 6.99
N LYS A 144 9.89 8.09 7.61
CA LYS A 144 10.15 8.72 8.91
C LYS A 144 10.21 10.23 8.71
N GLY A 145 9.52 10.97 9.58
CA GLY A 145 9.54 12.43 9.56
C GLY A 145 10.97 12.97 9.74
N VAL A 146 11.44 13.75 8.77
CA VAL A 146 12.74 14.41 8.82
C VAL A 146 12.53 15.92 8.96
N HIS A 147 12.88 16.49 10.12
CA HIS A 147 12.62 17.88 10.46
C HIS A 147 13.81 18.81 10.22
N GLN A 148 14.62 18.52 9.20
CA GLN A 148 15.82 19.33 8.88
C GLN A 148 15.73 19.89 7.47
N SER A 149 16.19 21.13 7.31
CA SER A 149 16.29 21.80 6.02
C SER A 149 17.66 22.45 5.86
N ARG A 150 18.28 22.29 4.70
CA ARG A 150 19.50 23.02 4.30
C ARG A 150 19.27 24.52 4.26
N ASN A 151 18.09 24.94 3.84
CA ASN A 151 17.72 26.33 3.60
C ASN A 151 16.59 26.81 4.52
N SER A 152 16.83 26.84 5.83
CA SER A 152 15.79 27.13 6.85
C SER A 152 15.03 28.45 6.62
N LEU A 153 15.68 29.49 6.10
CA LEU A 153 15.02 30.76 5.79
C LEU A 153 14.14 30.66 4.54
N VAL A 154 14.58 29.92 3.51
CA VAL A 154 13.78 29.71 2.29
C VAL A 154 12.54 28.88 2.64
N THR A 155 12.72 27.74 3.30
CA THR A 155 11.60 26.86 3.68
C THR A 155 10.61 27.54 4.62
N ARG A 156 11.08 28.40 5.54
CA ARG A 156 10.19 29.20 6.38
C ARG A 156 9.31 30.13 5.55
N VAL A 157 9.89 30.90 4.63
CA VAL A 157 9.12 31.80 3.75
C VAL A 157 8.15 31.01 2.89
N LEU A 158 8.58 29.93 2.25
CA LEU A 158 7.70 29.09 1.42
C LEU A 158 6.53 28.50 2.21
N ARG A 159 6.72 28.19 3.49
CA ARG A 159 5.64 27.75 4.38
C ARG A 159 4.68 28.88 4.72
N GLU A 160 5.20 30.06 5.07
CA GLU A 160 4.37 31.24 5.40
C GLU A 160 3.49 31.68 4.23
N ILE A 161 3.97 31.52 2.98
CA ILE A 161 3.18 31.83 1.76
C ILE A 161 2.39 30.65 1.22
N GLY A 162 2.36 29.50 1.94
CA GLY A 162 1.49 28.38 1.65
C GLY A 162 2.00 27.35 0.63
N TYR A 163 3.24 27.45 0.14
CA TYR A 163 3.82 26.45 -0.77
C TYR A 163 4.26 25.17 -0.07
N MET A 164 4.64 25.23 1.19
CA MET A 164 5.04 24.08 1.99
C MET A 164 4.19 23.95 3.24
N ARG A 165 4.00 22.74 3.71
CA ARG A 165 3.39 22.46 5.01
C ARG A 165 4.48 22.25 6.08
N GLU A 166 4.16 21.52 7.15
CA GLU A 166 5.13 21.25 8.22
C GLU A 166 6.35 20.48 7.71
N LEU A 167 7.49 20.71 8.35
CA LEU A 167 8.76 20.08 8.03
C LEU A 167 8.66 18.56 8.21
N GLY A 168 9.11 17.80 7.19
CA GLY A 168 9.30 16.36 7.29
C GLY A 168 8.19 15.50 6.71
N GLU A 169 7.08 16.08 6.26
CA GLU A 169 5.93 15.32 5.71
C GLU A 169 5.90 15.25 4.18
N GLY A 170 6.69 16.08 3.46
CA GLY A 170 6.61 16.20 2.01
C GLY A 170 6.85 14.88 1.27
N ILE A 171 7.89 14.14 1.62
CA ILE A 171 8.20 12.84 1.01
C ILE A 171 7.11 11.82 1.32
N ARG A 172 6.69 11.71 2.59
CA ARG A 172 5.59 10.81 2.99
C ARG A 172 4.33 11.09 2.18
N ARG A 173 3.97 12.36 2.03
CA ARG A 173 2.80 12.77 1.26
C ARG A 173 2.88 12.37 -0.21
N ILE A 174 4.08 12.44 -0.83
CA ILE A 174 4.28 11.95 -2.19
C ILE A 174 4.00 10.45 -2.25
N TYR A 175 4.52 9.65 -1.31
CA TYR A 175 4.24 8.22 -1.23
C TYR A 175 2.74 7.93 -1.08
N ASP A 176 2.07 8.63 -0.17
CA ASP A 176 0.64 8.48 0.08
C ASP A 176 -0.20 8.80 -1.17
N LEU A 177 0.15 9.89 -1.88
CA LEU A 177 -0.53 10.30 -3.11
C LEU A 177 -0.30 9.30 -4.27
N MET A 178 0.91 8.78 -4.43
CA MET A 178 1.18 7.75 -5.44
C MET A 178 0.42 6.46 -5.13
N ASN A 179 0.46 6.01 -3.89
CA ASN A 179 -0.21 4.80 -3.43
C ASN A 179 -1.74 4.90 -3.55
N SER A 180 -2.34 6.04 -3.18
CA SER A 180 -3.81 6.24 -3.28
C SER A 180 -4.32 6.32 -4.73
N ASN A 181 -3.42 6.56 -5.68
CA ASN A 181 -3.72 6.52 -7.12
C ASN A 181 -3.32 5.20 -7.80
N ASP A 182 -3.04 4.16 -7.02
CA ASP A 182 -2.64 2.84 -7.50
C ASP A 182 -1.38 2.86 -8.41
N LEU A 183 -0.49 3.83 -8.19
CA LEU A 183 0.77 3.96 -8.90
C LEU A 183 1.92 3.35 -8.10
N ALA A 184 2.98 2.94 -8.81
CA ALA A 184 4.18 2.43 -8.17
C ALA A 184 4.77 3.47 -7.20
N SER A 185 5.31 2.97 -6.08
CA SER A 185 5.94 3.84 -5.07
C SER A 185 7.11 4.62 -5.68
N PRO A 186 7.34 5.86 -5.22
CA PRO A 186 8.48 6.65 -5.67
C PRO A 186 9.81 6.01 -5.33
N ASP A 187 10.81 6.19 -6.19
CA ASP A 187 12.20 5.89 -5.86
C ASP A 187 12.96 7.16 -5.49
N LEU A 188 13.82 7.03 -4.48
CA LEU A 188 14.71 8.08 -4.03
C LEU A 188 16.14 7.62 -4.17
N TYR A 189 17.00 8.50 -4.67
CA TYR A 189 18.44 8.29 -4.68
C TYR A 189 19.19 9.57 -4.27
N SER A 190 20.34 9.40 -3.71
CA SER A 190 21.21 10.52 -3.34
C SER A 190 22.66 10.09 -3.39
N ASP A 191 23.48 10.96 -3.93
CA ASP A 191 24.93 10.93 -3.78
C ASP A 191 25.42 12.26 -3.15
N ASN A 192 26.74 12.49 -3.16
CA ASN A 192 27.31 13.71 -2.59
C ASN A 192 26.95 14.98 -3.38
N ASN A 193 26.50 14.85 -4.62
CA ASN A 193 26.33 15.97 -5.57
C ASN A 193 24.87 16.24 -5.90
N VAL A 194 24.01 15.24 -5.79
CA VAL A 194 22.60 15.35 -6.16
C VAL A 194 21.69 14.56 -5.24
N PHE A 195 20.44 15.01 -5.16
CA PHE A 195 19.30 14.26 -4.68
C PHE A 195 18.28 14.13 -5.80
N GLY A 196 17.79 12.92 -6.04
CA GLY A 196 16.79 12.65 -7.07
C GLY A 196 15.58 11.91 -6.52
N ILE A 197 14.42 12.23 -7.10
CA ILE A 197 13.16 11.53 -6.90
C ILE A 197 12.60 11.09 -8.24
N ILE A 198 12.12 9.84 -8.31
CA ILE A 198 11.51 9.24 -9.49
C ILE A 198 10.07 8.92 -9.17
N LEU A 199 9.14 9.45 -9.95
CA LEU A 199 7.72 9.14 -9.89
C LEU A 199 7.33 8.34 -11.13
N TYR A 200 6.80 7.13 -10.94
CA TYR A 200 6.38 6.26 -12.03
C TYR A 200 4.90 6.47 -12.34
N HIS A 201 4.52 6.51 -13.61
CA HIS A 201 3.10 6.45 -13.99
C HIS A 201 2.62 5.02 -14.28
N LYS A 202 3.43 4.05 -13.90
CA LYS A 202 3.08 2.64 -13.98
C LYS A 202 2.13 2.28 -12.85
N TYR A 203 0.95 1.77 -13.22
CA TYR A 203 0.04 1.19 -12.24
C TYR A 203 0.63 -0.08 -11.63
N ILE A 204 0.35 -0.30 -10.34
CA ILE A 204 0.75 -1.51 -9.63
C ILE A 204 -0.08 -2.72 -10.06
N TYR A 205 -1.22 -2.49 -10.74
CA TYR A 205 -2.14 -3.51 -11.22
C TYR A 205 -2.13 -3.59 -12.74
N SER A 206 -2.32 -4.80 -13.29
CA SER A 206 -2.61 -5.02 -14.70
C SER A 206 -3.97 -4.43 -15.09
N LYS A 207 -4.28 -4.37 -16.39
CA LYS A 207 -5.60 -3.89 -16.84
C LYS A 207 -6.72 -4.80 -16.36
N GLU A 208 -6.49 -6.10 -16.36
CA GLU A 208 -7.41 -7.15 -15.93
C GLU A 208 -7.67 -7.05 -14.43
N GLU A 209 -6.62 -6.92 -13.62
CA GLU A 209 -6.70 -6.71 -12.17
C GLU A 209 -7.43 -5.41 -11.83
N LYS A 210 -7.21 -4.35 -12.60
CA LYS A 210 -7.93 -3.09 -12.41
C LYS A 210 -9.42 -3.24 -12.70
N ILE A 211 -9.80 -3.90 -13.80
CA ILE A 211 -11.20 -4.19 -14.12
C ILE A 211 -11.86 -5.02 -13.00
N TRP A 212 -11.11 -5.97 -12.43
CA TRP A 212 -11.57 -6.74 -11.27
C TRP A 212 -11.78 -5.85 -10.04
N LEU A 213 -10.81 -5.01 -9.67
CA LEU A 213 -10.92 -4.09 -8.55
C LEU A 213 -12.03 -3.05 -8.74
N ASP A 214 -12.26 -2.56 -9.96
CA ASP A 214 -13.33 -1.61 -10.29
C ASP A 214 -14.73 -2.20 -10.00
N SER A 215 -14.86 -3.53 -9.95
CA SER A 215 -16.11 -4.16 -9.53
C SER A 215 -16.43 -3.98 -8.04
N PHE A 216 -15.43 -3.62 -7.24
CA PHE A 216 -15.51 -3.39 -5.81
C PHE A 216 -15.50 -1.89 -5.43
N GLU A 217 -15.53 -0.98 -6.41
CA GLU A 217 -15.43 0.48 -6.19
C GLU A 217 -16.37 1.01 -5.11
N LYS A 218 -17.60 0.48 -5.03
CA LYS A 218 -18.61 0.87 -4.04
C LYS A 218 -18.21 0.64 -2.57
N TYR A 219 -17.19 -0.17 -2.31
CA TYR A 219 -16.75 -0.53 -0.94
C TYR A 219 -15.63 0.35 -0.41
N ASP A 220 -15.05 1.24 -1.22
CA ASP A 220 -13.93 2.12 -0.87
C ASP A 220 -12.79 1.37 -0.16
N LEU A 221 -12.28 0.33 -0.84
CA LEU A 221 -11.30 -0.59 -0.28
C LEU A 221 -9.97 0.09 0.04
N THR A 222 -9.41 -0.19 1.23
CA THR A 222 -8.04 0.18 1.55
C THR A 222 -7.05 -0.58 0.68
N ARG A 223 -5.78 -0.17 0.70
CA ARG A 223 -4.71 -0.85 -0.05
C ARG A 223 -4.59 -2.33 0.33
N GLU A 224 -4.60 -2.63 1.62
CA GLU A 224 -4.50 -3.99 2.16
C GLU A 224 -5.71 -4.83 1.74
N GLN A 225 -6.90 -4.25 1.76
CA GLN A 225 -8.13 -4.91 1.28
C GLN A 225 -8.06 -5.19 -0.21
N LYS A 226 -7.55 -4.27 -1.04
CA LYS A 226 -7.34 -4.48 -2.48
C LYS A 226 -6.38 -5.64 -2.74
N ILE A 227 -5.30 -5.76 -1.95
CA ILE A 227 -4.36 -6.89 -2.06
C ILE A 227 -5.08 -8.22 -1.82
N VAL A 228 -5.89 -8.31 -0.75
CA VAL A 228 -6.64 -9.53 -0.45
C VAL A 228 -7.65 -9.86 -1.57
N VAL A 229 -8.36 -8.85 -2.09
CA VAL A 229 -9.31 -9.02 -3.20
C VAL A 229 -8.62 -9.51 -4.46
N LEU A 230 -7.42 -9.02 -4.76
CA LEU A 230 -6.61 -9.47 -5.90
C LEU A 230 -6.12 -10.90 -5.76
N LEU A 231 -5.80 -11.37 -4.55
CA LEU A 231 -5.46 -12.77 -4.34
C LEU A 231 -6.58 -13.72 -4.76
N GLY A 232 -7.84 -13.28 -4.65
CA GLY A 232 -9.02 -14.05 -5.09
C GLY A 232 -9.40 -13.87 -6.57
N TYR A 233 -8.58 -13.17 -7.36
CA TYR A 233 -8.81 -13.01 -8.79
C TYR A 233 -8.81 -14.38 -9.49
N ASN A 234 -9.65 -14.54 -10.53
CA ASN A 234 -9.89 -15.80 -11.24
C ASN A 234 -10.33 -16.95 -10.32
N GLU A 235 -11.20 -16.67 -9.35
CA GLU A 235 -11.77 -17.67 -8.43
C GLU A 235 -10.72 -18.42 -7.59
N HIS A 236 -9.53 -17.84 -7.42
CA HIS A 236 -8.50 -18.45 -6.61
C HIS A 236 -8.94 -18.54 -5.14
N VAL A 237 -8.81 -19.74 -4.56
CA VAL A 237 -9.12 -19.97 -3.14
C VAL A 237 -7.86 -19.70 -2.32
N ILE A 238 -7.95 -18.72 -1.45
CA ILE A 238 -6.82 -18.11 -0.75
C ILE A 238 -6.60 -18.80 0.59
N SER A 239 -5.35 -19.01 0.98
CA SER A 239 -4.97 -19.43 2.33
C SER A 239 -4.70 -18.23 3.25
N ALA A 240 -4.77 -18.44 4.56
CA ALA A 240 -4.39 -17.43 5.54
C ALA A 240 -2.91 -17.01 5.42
N GLN A 241 -2.05 -17.93 4.99
CA GLN A 241 -0.62 -17.68 4.78
C GLN A 241 -0.39 -16.75 3.58
N GLU A 242 -1.08 -16.99 2.45
CA GLU A 242 -0.98 -16.13 1.26
C GLU A 242 -1.41 -14.70 1.58
N ILE A 243 -2.50 -14.53 2.34
CA ILE A 243 -2.94 -13.19 2.77
C ILE A 243 -1.87 -12.53 3.64
N TRP A 244 -1.36 -13.26 4.63
CA TRP A 244 -0.34 -12.75 5.54
C TRP A 244 0.92 -12.28 4.81
N ASP A 245 1.42 -13.12 3.90
CA ASP A 245 2.64 -12.86 3.14
C ASP A 245 2.46 -11.70 2.14
N ALA A 246 1.29 -11.61 1.50
CA ALA A 246 1.01 -10.57 0.50
C ALA A 246 0.77 -9.19 1.13
N VAL A 247 0.10 -9.14 2.28
CA VAL A 247 -0.21 -7.86 2.95
C VAL A 247 0.98 -7.36 3.77
N GLY A 248 1.83 -8.27 4.29
CA GLY A 248 3.03 -7.90 5.04
C GLY A 248 2.73 -7.29 6.42
N ILE A 249 1.52 -7.47 6.96
CA ILE A 249 1.15 -7.02 8.31
C ILE A 249 1.87 -7.92 9.33
N VAL A 250 2.54 -7.30 10.29
CA VAL A 250 3.24 -8.01 11.39
C VAL A 250 2.32 -8.19 12.59
N ASP A 251 1.37 -7.28 12.80
CA ASP A 251 0.44 -7.29 13.93
C ASP A 251 -0.74 -8.22 13.67
N THR A 252 -0.99 -9.12 14.61
CA THR A 252 -2.07 -10.13 14.51
C THR A 252 -3.47 -9.50 14.64
N ASP A 253 -3.61 -8.41 15.39
CA ASP A 253 -4.91 -7.75 15.57
C ASP A 253 -5.28 -6.92 14.36
N GLU A 254 -4.31 -6.23 13.74
CA GLU A 254 -4.52 -5.55 12.44
C GLU A 254 -4.92 -6.56 11.35
N TYR A 255 -4.24 -7.71 11.29
CA TYR A 255 -4.59 -8.79 10.36
C TYR A 255 -6.02 -9.30 10.58
N ARG A 256 -6.44 -9.51 11.84
CA ARG A 256 -7.81 -9.94 12.18
C ARG A 256 -8.84 -8.90 11.74
N GLN A 257 -8.61 -7.62 12.07
CA GLN A 257 -9.48 -6.51 11.68
C GLN A 257 -9.63 -6.40 10.15
N LEU A 258 -8.55 -6.61 9.39
CA LEU A 258 -8.59 -6.63 7.93
C LEU A 258 -9.55 -7.72 7.41
N LEU A 259 -9.42 -8.96 7.90
CA LEU A 259 -10.29 -10.06 7.47
C LEU A 259 -11.75 -9.82 7.89
N GLU A 260 -11.98 -9.43 9.14
CA GLU A 260 -13.32 -9.12 9.65
C GLU A 260 -14.01 -8.02 8.87
N SER A 261 -13.26 -6.98 8.47
CA SER A 261 -13.82 -5.87 7.68
C SER A 261 -14.31 -6.35 6.29
N LEU A 262 -13.51 -7.19 5.61
CA LEU A 262 -13.88 -7.75 4.31
C LEU A 262 -15.04 -8.75 4.42
N GLN A 263 -15.11 -9.51 5.52
CA GLN A 263 -16.21 -10.41 5.79
C GLN A 263 -17.51 -9.66 6.07
N LYS A 264 -17.48 -8.61 6.91
CA LYS A 264 -18.64 -7.75 7.18
C LYS A 264 -19.16 -7.06 5.92
N GLN A 265 -18.28 -6.73 4.99
CA GLN A 265 -18.66 -6.19 3.68
C GLN A 265 -19.23 -7.27 2.73
N GLY A 266 -19.19 -8.55 3.10
CA GLY A 266 -19.60 -9.66 2.25
C GLY A 266 -18.71 -9.95 1.05
N ILE A 267 -17.47 -9.43 1.06
CA ILE A 267 -16.49 -9.59 0.00
C ILE A 267 -15.70 -10.90 0.18
N LEU A 268 -15.20 -11.12 1.40
CA LEU A 268 -14.44 -12.32 1.75
C LEU A 268 -15.36 -13.31 2.46
N TYR A 269 -15.37 -14.55 2.02
CA TYR A 269 -16.08 -15.61 2.71
C TYR A 269 -15.22 -16.87 2.84
N ARG A 270 -15.57 -17.71 3.80
CA ARG A 270 -14.86 -18.97 4.01
C ARG A 270 -15.52 -20.07 3.19
N SER A 271 -14.81 -20.55 2.15
CA SER A 271 -15.28 -21.62 1.26
C SER A 271 -15.02 -23.04 1.82
N VAL A 272 -14.13 -23.17 2.82
CA VAL A 272 -13.81 -24.45 3.47
C VAL A 272 -13.91 -24.29 4.98
N SER A 273 -14.71 -25.14 5.63
CA SER A 273 -14.86 -25.15 7.10
C SER A 273 -13.53 -25.45 7.79
N ARG A 274 -13.41 -25.07 9.08
CA ARG A 274 -12.18 -25.34 9.86
C ARG A 274 -11.90 -26.83 9.98
N SER A 275 -12.92 -27.66 10.21
CA SER A 275 -12.82 -29.10 10.30
C SER A 275 -12.26 -29.71 9.01
N LYS A 276 -12.87 -29.42 7.87
CA LYS A 276 -12.36 -29.86 6.56
C LYS A 276 -10.95 -29.38 6.29
N GLY A 277 -10.65 -28.11 6.63
CA GLY A 277 -9.32 -27.54 6.50
C GLY A 277 -8.26 -28.26 7.36
N ASN A 278 -8.60 -28.70 8.58
CA ASN A 278 -7.69 -29.47 9.43
C ASN A 278 -7.41 -30.88 8.85
N VAL A 279 -8.43 -31.51 8.26
CA VAL A 279 -8.27 -32.81 7.56
C VAL A 279 -7.36 -32.63 6.34
N ILE A 280 -7.58 -31.59 5.53
CA ILE A 280 -6.72 -31.28 4.36
C ILE A 280 -5.27 -31.04 4.80
N ALA A 281 -5.06 -30.25 5.88
CA ALA A 281 -3.72 -29.97 6.41
C ALA A 281 -2.99 -31.27 6.82
N ARG A 282 -3.69 -32.18 7.52
CA ARG A 282 -3.16 -33.48 7.94
C ARG A 282 -2.83 -34.38 6.76
N ASN A 283 -3.76 -34.52 5.80
CA ASN A 283 -3.59 -35.39 4.64
C ASN A 283 -2.48 -34.89 3.69
N LYS A 284 -2.37 -33.59 3.50
CA LYS A 284 -1.32 -32.98 2.65
C LYS A 284 -0.03 -32.68 3.40
N LYS A 285 0.05 -32.92 4.71
CA LYS A 285 1.20 -32.59 5.59
C LYS A 285 1.66 -31.15 5.46
N ILE A 286 0.71 -30.21 5.37
CA ILE A 286 0.96 -28.77 5.30
C ILE A 286 0.50 -28.05 6.54
N SER A 287 0.98 -26.82 6.74
CA SER A 287 0.53 -25.96 7.84
C SER A 287 -0.97 -25.66 7.74
N LYS A 288 -1.67 -25.61 8.86
CA LYS A 288 -3.08 -25.19 8.91
C LYS A 288 -3.31 -23.81 8.31
N LYS A 289 -2.32 -22.92 8.36
CA LYS A 289 -2.37 -21.57 7.74
C LYS A 289 -2.24 -21.61 6.22
N SER A 290 -1.59 -22.63 5.69
CA SER A 290 -1.37 -22.79 4.22
C SER A 290 -2.52 -23.51 3.51
N VAL A 291 -3.58 -23.90 4.23
CA VAL A 291 -4.76 -24.52 3.59
C VAL A 291 -5.61 -23.43 2.93
N PRO A 292 -5.91 -23.51 1.62
CA PRO A 292 -6.84 -22.59 0.96
C PRO A 292 -8.25 -22.68 1.57
N ARG A 293 -8.81 -21.56 2.01
CA ARG A 293 -10.10 -21.52 2.74
C ARG A 293 -10.97 -20.33 2.43
N PHE A 294 -10.39 -19.28 1.87
CA PHE A 294 -11.08 -18.03 1.63
C PHE A 294 -11.30 -17.84 0.15
N SER A 295 -12.44 -17.30 -0.20
CA SER A 295 -12.79 -16.92 -1.57
C SER A 295 -13.35 -15.51 -1.58
N ILE A 296 -13.17 -14.82 -2.70
CA ILE A 296 -13.69 -13.47 -2.92
C ILE A 296 -14.99 -13.58 -3.71
N LYS A 297 -16.04 -12.92 -3.26
CA LYS A 297 -17.32 -12.83 -3.97
C LYS A 297 -17.33 -11.57 -4.83
N ASN A 298 -17.42 -11.75 -6.15
CA ASN A 298 -17.55 -10.61 -7.07
C ASN A 298 -18.94 -9.97 -6.90
N PRO A 299 -19.03 -8.66 -6.64
CA PRO A 299 -20.31 -7.97 -6.52
C PRO A 299 -21.19 -8.01 -7.77
N ARG A 300 -20.61 -8.30 -8.94
CA ARG A 300 -21.32 -8.43 -10.22
C ARG A 300 -22.00 -9.79 -10.39
N ASP A 301 -21.54 -10.81 -9.64
CA ASP A 301 -22.06 -12.18 -9.72
C ASP A 301 -23.27 -12.42 -8.80
N VAL A 302 -23.78 -11.38 -8.16
CA VAL A 302 -24.96 -11.47 -7.30
C VAL A 302 -26.21 -11.50 -8.17
N SER A 303 -26.65 -12.69 -8.57
CA SER A 303 -28.07 -12.94 -8.83
C SER A 303 -28.88 -12.63 -7.57
N ILE A 304 -30.08 -12.03 -7.74
CA ILE A 304 -30.91 -11.40 -6.73
C ILE A 304 -31.43 -12.36 -5.61
N ASP A 305 -31.01 -13.62 -5.61
CA ASP A 305 -31.54 -14.69 -4.74
C ASP A 305 -30.60 -15.21 -3.63
N ALA A 306 -29.52 -14.52 -3.33
CA ALA A 306 -28.69 -14.92 -2.20
C ALA A 306 -29.13 -14.17 -0.92
N VAL A 307 -29.97 -14.83 -0.12
CA VAL A 307 -30.08 -14.56 1.33
C VAL A 307 -28.67 -14.53 1.91
N PRO A 308 -28.29 -13.52 2.72
CA PRO A 308 -26.99 -13.54 3.36
C PRO A 308 -26.89 -14.81 4.19
N ASP A 309 -26.01 -15.72 3.82
CA ASP A 309 -25.60 -16.79 4.73
C ASP A 309 -25.11 -16.11 6.00
N GLU A 310 -25.73 -16.44 7.10
CA GLU A 310 -25.34 -15.99 8.43
C GLU A 310 -23.84 -16.21 8.58
N ASN A 311 -23.15 -15.17 8.96
CA ASN A 311 -21.70 -15.07 9.09
C ASN A 311 -21.19 -16.29 9.90
N PRO A 312 -20.38 -17.23 9.34
CA PRO A 312 -19.99 -18.42 10.08
C PRO A 312 -19.06 -18.16 11.27
N ASP A 313 -18.65 -16.91 11.50
CA ASP A 313 -17.70 -16.52 12.55
C ASP A 313 -18.32 -15.95 13.82
N ASP A 314 -19.67 -15.80 13.91
CA ASP A 314 -20.35 -15.47 15.17
C ASP A 314 -20.55 -16.71 16.08
N THR A 315 -19.84 -17.78 15.82
CA THR A 315 -19.85 -18.95 16.67
C THR A 315 -18.79 -18.85 17.76
N GLU A 316 -19.24 -18.49 18.96
CA GLU A 316 -18.67 -18.99 20.21
C GLU A 316 -18.42 -20.49 20.03
N TYR A 317 -17.15 -20.91 20.14
CA TYR A 317 -16.80 -22.33 20.06
C TYR A 317 -17.63 -23.11 21.05
N ALA A 318 -18.56 -23.89 20.54
CA ALA A 318 -19.34 -24.76 21.40
C ALA A 318 -18.52 -25.99 21.74
N LYS A 319 -17.85 -25.94 22.86
CA LYS A 319 -17.07 -27.02 23.41
C LYS A 319 -17.97 -27.82 24.37
N ILE A 320 -18.16 -29.09 24.09
CA ILE A 320 -18.88 -30.00 24.98
C ILE A 320 -17.92 -30.97 25.66
N TYR A 321 -18.27 -31.34 26.88
CA TYR A 321 -17.62 -32.41 27.62
C TYR A 321 -18.40 -33.71 27.40
N VAL A 322 -17.70 -34.77 27.02
CA VAL A 322 -18.24 -36.10 26.84
C VAL A 322 -17.55 -37.06 27.85
N GLY A 323 -18.29 -37.50 28.83
CA GLY A 323 -17.83 -38.45 29.82
C GLY A 323 -18.23 -39.88 29.46
N ASN A 324 -17.64 -40.82 30.20
CA ASN A 324 -17.92 -42.27 30.09
C ASN A 324 -17.60 -42.85 28.69
N ILE A 325 -16.54 -42.35 28.03
CA ILE A 325 -16.03 -42.96 26.80
C ILE A 325 -15.18 -44.19 27.12
N PRO A 326 -15.17 -45.23 26.28
CA PRO A 326 -14.26 -46.37 26.41
C PRO A 326 -12.79 -45.91 26.50
N TYR A 327 -11.99 -46.61 27.31
CA TYR A 327 -10.59 -46.25 27.54
C TYR A 327 -9.69 -46.45 26.31
N ASP A 328 -10.14 -47.21 25.32
CA ASP A 328 -9.51 -47.49 24.03
C ASP A 328 -10.00 -46.61 22.90
N SER A 329 -10.97 -45.71 23.17
CA SER A 329 -11.49 -44.77 22.16
C SER A 329 -10.40 -43.87 21.61
N ASN A 330 -10.45 -43.63 20.31
CA ASN A 330 -9.58 -42.70 19.59
C ASN A 330 -10.33 -41.48 19.03
N GLU A 331 -9.59 -40.41 18.71
CA GLU A 331 -10.17 -39.18 18.23
C GLU A 331 -10.98 -39.34 16.93
N SER A 332 -10.56 -40.26 16.06
CA SER A 332 -11.23 -40.52 14.79
C SER A 332 -12.62 -41.14 14.95
N GLU A 333 -12.76 -42.07 15.89
CA GLU A 333 -14.06 -42.67 16.23
C GLU A 333 -15.03 -41.65 16.82
N LEU A 334 -14.55 -40.77 17.70
CA LEU A 334 -15.38 -39.73 18.29
C LEU A 334 -15.79 -38.68 17.21
N ILE A 335 -14.90 -38.36 16.29
CA ILE A 335 -15.24 -37.48 15.17
C ILE A 335 -16.36 -38.10 14.33
N GLU A 336 -16.25 -39.38 14.00
CA GLU A 336 -17.26 -40.08 13.20
C GLU A 336 -18.63 -40.11 13.89
N ILE A 337 -18.66 -40.44 15.20
CA ILE A 337 -19.87 -40.47 16.01
C ILE A 337 -20.52 -39.08 16.11
N PHE A 338 -19.72 -38.03 16.35
CA PHE A 338 -20.26 -36.70 16.63
C PHE A 338 -20.54 -35.85 15.35
N ASN A 339 -20.00 -36.23 14.19
CA ASN A 339 -20.31 -35.61 12.93
C ASN A 339 -21.79 -35.74 12.53
N GLN A 340 -22.55 -36.68 13.10
CA GLN A 340 -24.01 -36.77 12.90
C GLN A 340 -24.77 -35.54 13.44
N PHE A 341 -24.18 -34.82 14.42
CA PHE A 341 -24.78 -33.62 15.01
C PHE A 341 -24.35 -32.32 14.34
N GLY A 342 -23.29 -32.37 13.54
CA GLY A 342 -22.70 -31.27 12.80
C GLY A 342 -21.19 -31.38 12.70
N ASP A 343 -20.59 -30.45 11.95
CA ASP A 343 -19.14 -30.48 11.72
C ASP A 343 -18.35 -30.33 13.03
N VAL A 344 -17.53 -31.34 13.35
CA VAL A 344 -16.65 -31.36 14.54
C VAL A 344 -15.33 -30.64 14.20
N ALA A 345 -15.07 -29.52 14.90
CA ALA A 345 -13.85 -28.72 14.71
C ALA A 345 -12.61 -29.37 15.32
N HIS A 346 -12.76 -29.92 16.54
CA HIS A 346 -11.67 -30.54 17.27
C HIS A 346 -12.15 -31.55 18.31
N VAL A 347 -11.39 -32.63 18.48
CA VAL A 347 -11.56 -33.58 19.53
C VAL A 347 -10.27 -33.68 20.35
N SER A 348 -10.37 -33.66 21.64
CA SER A 348 -9.25 -33.83 22.57
C SER A 348 -9.58 -34.90 23.62
N ILE A 349 -8.82 -35.99 23.62
CA ILE A 349 -8.94 -37.06 24.60
C ILE A 349 -7.74 -36.95 25.56
N PRO A 350 -7.96 -36.57 26.82
CA PRO A 350 -6.90 -36.60 27.83
C PRO A 350 -6.43 -38.02 28.11
N ILE A 351 -5.11 -38.22 28.02
CA ILE A 351 -4.47 -39.51 28.23
C ILE A 351 -3.87 -39.55 29.65
N ASN A 352 -3.93 -40.71 30.30
CA ASN A 352 -3.17 -40.98 31.51
C ASN A 352 -1.70 -41.27 31.12
N ASN A 353 -0.78 -40.43 31.57
CA ASN A 353 0.64 -40.50 31.22
C ASN A 353 1.33 -41.81 31.70
N GLU A 354 0.76 -42.50 32.70
CA GLU A 354 1.33 -43.74 33.25
C GLU A 354 0.87 -44.97 32.47
N THR A 355 -0.38 -44.98 31.99
CA THR A 355 -0.96 -46.16 31.35
C THR A 355 -1.09 -46.00 29.82
N GLY A 356 -0.97 -44.78 29.30
CA GLY A 356 -1.17 -44.47 27.87
C GLY A 356 -2.62 -44.53 27.39
N MET A 357 -3.59 -44.81 28.29
CA MET A 357 -5.00 -44.96 27.99
C MET A 357 -5.76 -43.65 28.23
N SER A 358 -6.92 -43.51 27.57
CA SER A 358 -7.87 -42.41 27.81
C SER A 358 -8.24 -42.33 29.32
N ARG A 359 -8.50 -41.12 29.81
CA ARG A 359 -9.05 -40.89 31.16
C ARG A 359 -10.56 -41.13 31.25
N GLY A 360 -11.21 -41.67 30.19
CA GLY A 360 -12.63 -41.93 30.12
C GLY A 360 -13.50 -40.73 29.81
N TYR A 361 -12.91 -39.64 29.30
CA TYR A 361 -13.64 -38.46 28.83
C TYR A 361 -12.93 -37.75 27.68
N ALA A 362 -13.67 -36.98 26.93
CA ALA A 362 -13.18 -36.16 25.80
C ALA A 362 -13.81 -34.79 25.84
N PHE A 363 -13.17 -33.86 25.13
CA PHE A 363 -13.73 -32.59 24.78
C PHE A 363 -13.93 -32.55 23.27
N ILE A 364 -15.14 -32.17 22.83
CA ILE A 364 -15.50 -32.05 21.42
C ILE A 364 -15.89 -30.61 21.15
N GLU A 365 -15.26 -30.01 20.16
CA GLU A 365 -15.55 -28.68 19.71
C GLU A 365 -16.27 -28.76 18.34
N PHE A 366 -17.43 -28.18 18.26
CA PHE A 366 -18.22 -28.06 17.03
C PHE A 366 -18.00 -26.72 16.35
N ASP A 367 -18.14 -26.68 15.05
CA ASP A 367 -18.10 -25.44 14.27
C ASP A 367 -19.28 -24.50 14.55
N ARG A 368 -20.40 -25.04 15.11
CA ARG A 368 -21.61 -24.26 15.40
C ARG A 368 -22.18 -24.63 16.77
N LEU A 369 -22.70 -23.62 17.48
CA LEU A 369 -23.37 -23.79 18.78
C LEU A 369 -24.62 -24.71 18.68
N GLU A 370 -25.35 -24.62 17.57
CA GLU A 370 -26.51 -25.50 17.32
C GLU A 370 -26.15 -26.97 17.25
N SER A 371 -24.97 -27.31 16.69
CA SER A 371 -24.47 -28.68 16.61
C SER A 371 -24.14 -29.21 17.99
N ALA A 372 -23.50 -28.39 18.83
CA ALA A 372 -23.24 -28.73 20.23
C ALA A 372 -24.53 -28.91 21.03
N ASN A 373 -25.50 -28.04 20.85
CA ASN A 373 -26.82 -28.11 21.49
C ASN A 373 -27.56 -29.41 21.10
N ARG A 374 -27.54 -29.78 19.81
CA ARG A 374 -28.09 -31.08 19.35
C ARG A 374 -27.42 -32.27 19.99
N ALA A 375 -26.08 -32.25 20.05
CA ALA A 375 -25.31 -33.29 20.68
C ALA A 375 -25.61 -33.43 22.19
N ILE A 376 -25.82 -32.30 22.90
CA ILE A 376 -26.23 -32.30 24.33
C ILE A 376 -27.65 -32.86 24.51
N GLN A 377 -28.61 -32.52 23.63
CA GLN A 377 -29.97 -33.00 23.70
C GLN A 377 -30.10 -34.52 23.52
N GLU A 378 -29.21 -35.11 22.73
CA GLU A 378 -29.10 -36.56 22.51
C GLU A 378 -28.20 -37.25 23.53
N SER A 379 -27.69 -36.51 24.55
CA SER A 379 -26.81 -37.05 25.57
C SER A 379 -27.49 -38.16 26.37
N GLY A 380 -26.77 -39.27 26.56
CA GLY A 380 -27.29 -40.49 27.19
C GLY A 380 -27.81 -41.56 26.23
N ARG A 381 -27.79 -41.30 24.90
CA ARG A 381 -28.18 -42.28 23.88
C ARG A 381 -27.02 -42.77 22.99
N ILE A 382 -25.81 -42.22 23.22
CA ILE A 382 -24.67 -42.38 22.29
C ILE A 382 -23.71 -43.50 22.70
N PHE A 383 -23.69 -43.93 23.96
CA PHE A 383 -22.90 -45.06 24.47
C PHE A 383 -23.72 -46.02 25.28
#